data_0d58fdca09792689a15909b42587ebee
#
_entry.id   0d58fdca09792689a15909b42587ebee
#
_cell.length_a   1.000
_cell.length_b   1.000
_cell.length_c   1.000
_cell.angle_alpha   90.00
_cell.angle_beta   90.00
_cell.angle_gamma   90.00
#
_symmetry.space_group_name_H-M   'P 1'
#
loop_
_entity.id
_entity.type
_entity.pdbx_description
1 polymer ?
#
loop_
_entity_poly.entity_id
_entity_poly.type
_entity_poly.pdbx_seq_one_letter_code
_entity_poly.pdbx_strand_id
1 'polypeptide(L)'
;MNFKFARVLQASATALAVLAFSAGANAQAKWDLPTAYPATNYHTENITQFAKDVDAATGGKLKITVHANASLFKAPEIKRAVQSGQAQAGEILLANYANENPIYALDGVPFLATTYPESMKLYAASKPATEKLLAAQGITVLFMVPWAPQGIYSKKEISSVADLRGIKWRAYSPATAKIAELVGAQPVQIQQAELSAAMATGVIESYMSSGSTGYDTKTYESLKNFYDTQAWIPKNAILVNAKSFDALDAPTKAAVLKAAADAETRGWKIAEEKNTDYKRLLTERGMKIHKPSPKLDADMRQVGGIMQADWLKVAGADGAAIVDAYKKK
;
A
#
# COMPACT_ATOMS: atom_id res chain seq x y z
N MET A 1 40.91 76.53 51.83
CA MET A 1 39.55 76.73 51.29
C MET A 1 39.40 75.86 50.06
N ASN A 2 38.44 75.09 49.98
CA ASN A 2 37.90 74.16 48.99
C ASN A 2 38.11 72.67 49.26
N PHE A 3 37.12 72.13 49.77
CA PHE A 3 36.82 70.69 49.91
C PHE A 3 36.52 70.06 48.58
N LYS A 4 37.16 68.92 48.26
CA LYS A 4 36.66 68.02 47.19
C LYS A 4 36.33 66.68 47.84
N PHE A 5 35.07 66.42 47.92
CA PHE A 5 34.49 65.13 48.28
C PHE A 5 34.74 64.14 47.13
N ALA A 6 35.50 63.09 47.42
CA ALA A 6 35.55 61.94 46.57
C ALA A 6 34.43 60.97 47.00
N ARG A 7 33.39 60.83 46.20
CA ARG A 7 32.39 59.78 46.33
C ARG A 7 32.92 58.52 45.65
N VAL A 8 33.23 57.53 46.45
CA VAL A 8 33.44 56.15 45.98
C VAL A 8 32.06 55.58 45.66
N LEU A 9 31.78 55.36 44.38
CA LEU A 9 30.64 54.58 43.91
C LEU A 9 31.08 53.14 43.88
N GLN A 10 30.61 52.33 44.82
CA GLN A 10 30.63 50.87 44.75
C GLN A 10 29.57 50.45 43.73
N ALA A 11 30.01 50.08 42.54
CA ALA A 11 29.17 49.41 41.53
C ALA A 11 29.10 47.95 41.91
N SER A 12 28.02 47.53 42.55
CA SER A 12 27.68 46.10 42.73
C SER A 12 27.26 45.55 41.39
N ALA A 13 28.16 44.86 40.68
CA ALA A 13 27.87 44.12 39.51
C ALA A 13 27.07 42.85 39.92
N THR A 14 25.77 42.96 39.93
CA THR A 14 24.87 41.79 40.01
C THR A 14 24.90 41.10 38.65
N ALA A 15 25.76 40.08 38.52
CA ALA A 15 25.77 39.20 37.37
C ALA A 15 24.46 38.38 37.42
N LEU A 16 23.44 38.87 36.72
CA LEU A 16 22.27 38.06 36.36
C LEU A 16 22.75 37.02 35.32
N ALA A 17 23.07 35.82 35.83
CA ALA A 17 23.21 34.66 35.01
C ALA A 17 21.82 34.32 34.45
N VAL A 18 21.46 34.91 33.34
CA VAL A 18 20.35 34.45 32.51
C VAL A 18 20.79 33.09 31.93
N LEU A 19 20.47 32.02 32.64
CA LEU A 19 20.40 30.68 32.09
C LEU A 19 19.35 30.73 30.97
N ALA A 20 19.80 31.10 29.79
CA ALA A 20 19.08 30.82 28.55
C ALA A 20 18.94 29.30 28.47
N PHE A 21 17.88 28.77 29.04
CA PHE A 21 17.34 27.50 28.58
C PHE A 21 17.02 27.71 27.11
N SER A 22 18.00 27.45 26.27
CA SER A 22 17.77 27.12 24.88
C SER A 22 16.94 25.83 24.91
N ALA A 23 15.64 25.95 25.20
CA ALA A 23 14.68 24.99 24.71
C ALA A 23 14.92 25.01 23.20
N GLY A 24 15.79 24.12 22.72
CA GLY A 24 15.93 23.85 21.32
C GLY A 24 14.52 23.62 20.82
N ALA A 25 13.97 24.62 20.16
CA ALA A 25 12.73 24.44 19.42
C ALA A 25 13.03 23.32 18.45
N ASN A 26 12.78 22.07 18.87
CA ASN A 26 12.80 20.94 17.98
C ASN A 26 11.79 21.28 16.90
N ALA A 27 12.30 21.80 15.77
CA ALA A 27 11.46 22.13 14.64
C ALA A 27 10.65 20.88 14.30
N GLN A 28 9.34 21.02 14.36
CA GLN A 28 8.42 19.94 14.04
C GLN A 28 8.76 19.40 12.64
N ALA A 29 9.19 18.16 12.56
CA ALA A 29 9.37 17.50 11.28
C ALA A 29 7.99 17.26 10.64
N LYS A 30 7.88 17.53 9.35
CA LYS A 30 6.63 17.34 8.59
C LYS A 30 6.88 16.35 7.48
N TRP A 31 6.02 15.36 7.39
CA TRP A 31 6.01 14.39 6.30
C TRP A 31 4.70 14.45 5.54
N ASP A 32 4.81 14.46 4.23
CA ASP A 32 3.70 14.22 3.33
C ASP A 32 3.66 12.73 2.97
N LEU A 33 2.46 12.13 3.08
CA LEU A 33 2.21 10.73 2.80
C LEU A 33 1.06 10.61 1.77
N PRO A 34 1.37 10.68 0.46
CA PRO A 34 0.39 10.42 -0.58
C PRO A 34 -0.04 8.95 -0.63
N THR A 35 -1.34 8.75 -0.88
CA THR A 35 -1.96 7.48 -1.21
C THR A 35 -2.91 7.62 -2.39
N ALA A 36 -3.04 6.57 -3.19
CA ALA A 36 -3.92 6.57 -4.37
C ALA A 36 -5.39 6.30 -4.03
N TYR A 37 -5.71 5.92 -2.80
CA TYR A 37 -7.02 5.43 -2.40
C TYR A 37 -7.85 6.50 -1.69
N PRO A 38 -9.20 6.41 -1.74
CA PRO A 38 -10.08 7.36 -1.07
C PRO A 38 -9.93 7.30 0.45
N ALA A 39 -10.28 8.39 1.14
CA ALA A 39 -10.15 8.50 2.59
C ALA A 39 -10.93 7.42 3.38
N THR A 40 -12.00 6.90 2.77
CA THR A 40 -12.86 5.84 3.33
C THR A 40 -12.34 4.42 3.10
N ASN A 41 -11.25 4.25 2.33
CA ASN A 41 -10.63 2.94 2.14
C ASN A 41 -9.88 2.54 3.41
N TYR A 42 -9.97 1.28 3.82
CA TYR A 42 -9.37 0.81 5.07
C TYR A 42 -7.83 0.95 5.12
N HIS A 43 -7.15 0.93 3.97
CA HIS A 43 -5.72 1.25 3.91
C HIS A 43 -5.48 2.71 4.30
N THR A 44 -6.24 3.65 3.71
CA THR A 44 -6.13 5.08 4.03
C THR A 44 -6.53 5.38 5.47
N GLU A 45 -7.57 4.72 5.99
CA GLU A 45 -7.96 4.83 7.40
C GLU A 45 -6.83 4.34 8.32
N ASN A 46 -6.19 3.21 7.98
CA ASN A 46 -5.08 2.65 8.76
C ASN A 46 -3.84 3.55 8.76
N ILE A 47 -3.44 4.12 7.62
CA ILE A 47 -2.32 5.06 7.57
C ILE A 47 -2.65 6.41 8.21
N THR A 48 -3.91 6.83 8.18
CA THR A 48 -4.37 8.02 8.92
C THR A 48 -4.27 7.80 10.43
N GLN A 49 -4.63 6.61 10.91
CA GLN A 49 -4.44 6.26 12.32
C GLN A 49 -2.95 6.15 12.67
N PHE A 50 -2.12 5.54 11.81
CA PHE A 50 -0.67 5.53 11.97
C PHE A 50 -0.08 6.95 12.12
N ALA A 51 -0.53 7.91 11.30
CA ALA A 51 -0.09 9.29 11.39
C ALA A 51 -0.45 9.94 12.76
N LYS A 52 -1.65 9.65 13.29
CA LYS A 52 -2.08 10.10 14.62
C LYS A 52 -1.28 9.44 15.74
N ASP A 53 -1.02 8.13 15.61
CA ASP A 53 -0.24 7.38 16.59
C ASP A 53 1.20 7.93 16.70
N VAL A 54 1.82 8.27 15.55
CA VAL A 54 3.13 8.91 15.48
C VAL A 54 3.11 10.31 16.12
N ASP A 55 2.13 11.15 15.78
CA ASP A 55 1.99 12.51 16.36
C ASP A 55 1.90 12.44 17.88
N ALA A 56 1.04 11.58 18.41
CA ALA A 56 0.86 11.37 19.84
C ALA A 56 2.14 10.82 20.51
N ALA A 57 2.75 9.79 19.94
CA ALA A 57 3.93 9.13 20.51
C ALA A 57 5.18 10.00 20.48
N THR A 58 5.27 10.95 19.54
CA THR A 58 6.39 11.90 19.44
C THR A 58 6.15 13.22 20.15
N GLY A 59 4.97 13.41 20.78
CA GLY A 59 4.58 14.69 21.39
C GLY A 59 4.57 15.84 20.38
N GLY A 60 4.16 15.57 19.13
CA GLY A 60 4.08 16.56 18.06
C GLY A 60 5.40 16.86 17.36
N LYS A 61 6.51 16.17 17.66
CA LYS A 61 7.79 16.38 16.97
C LYS A 61 7.78 15.97 15.51
N LEU A 62 7.00 14.95 15.15
CA LEU A 62 6.78 14.52 13.78
C LEU A 62 5.30 14.54 13.45
N LYS A 63 4.92 15.31 12.45
CA LYS A 63 3.56 15.38 11.92
C LYS A 63 3.52 14.80 10.51
N ILE A 64 2.65 13.82 10.31
CA ILE A 64 2.43 13.18 9.01
C ILE A 64 1.08 13.63 8.44
N THR A 65 1.09 14.22 7.24
CA THR A 65 -0.13 14.59 6.51
C THR A 65 -0.42 13.53 5.46
N VAL A 66 -1.58 12.87 5.58
CA VAL A 66 -2.03 11.88 4.59
C VAL A 66 -2.79 12.58 3.46
N HIS A 67 -2.34 12.37 2.23
CA HIS A 67 -2.96 12.92 1.01
C HIS A 67 -3.68 11.80 0.26
N ALA A 68 -4.98 11.67 0.51
CA ALA A 68 -5.83 10.63 -0.06
C ALA A 68 -6.20 10.89 -1.53
N ASN A 69 -6.71 9.84 -2.19
CA ASN A 69 -7.33 9.90 -3.51
C ASN A 69 -6.43 10.47 -4.62
N ALA A 70 -5.11 10.13 -4.57
CA ALA A 70 -4.11 10.60 -5.52
C ALA A 70 -4.02 12.14 -5.63
N SER A 71 -4.38 12.88 -4.56
CA SER A 71 -4.47 14.34 -4.57
C SER A 71 -3.12 15.04 -4.65
N LEU A 72 -2.03 14.42 -4.15
CA LEU A 72 -0.68 14.99 -4.21
C LEU A 72 0.14 14.39 -5.37
N PHE A 73 0.11 13.07 -5.53
CA PHE A 73 0.77 12.32 -6.60
C PHE A 73 -0.14 11.20 -7.09
N LYS A 74 -0.10 10.91 -8.39
CA LYS A 74 -0.77 9.74 -8.97
C LYS A 74 -0.07 8.45 -8.53
N ALA A 75 -0.80 7.33 -8.49
CA ALA A 75 -0.29 6.05 -8.02
C ALA A 75 1.09 5.66 -8.60
N PRO A 76 1.38 5.78 -9.91
CA PRO A 76 2.68 5.42 -10.46
C PRO A 76 3.82 6.37 -10.06
N GLU A 77 3.50 7.57 -9.56
CA GLU A 77 4.47 8.61 -9.24
C GLU A 77 4.95 8.55 -7.79
N ILE A 78 4.14 7.94 -6.88
CA ILE A 78 4.36 7.99 -5.43
C ILE A 78 5.74 7.43 -5.04
N LYS A 79 6.12 6.25 -5.55
CA LYS A 79 7.41 5.65 -5.22
C LYS A 79 8.58 6.56 -5.59
N ARG A 80 8.53 7.15 -6.78
CA ARG A 80 9.57 8.08 -7.26
C ARG A 80 9.59 9.37 -6.42
N ALA A 81 8.44 9.88 -6.03
CA ALA A 81 8.33 11.05 -5.15
C ALA A 81 8.98 10.79 -3.78
N VAL A 82 8.76 9.60 -3.20
CA VAL A 82 9.42 9.18 -1.95
C VAL A 82 10.93 9.02 -2.18
N GLN A 83 11.35 8.35 -3.23
CA GLN A 83 12.76 8.12 -3.54
C GLN A 83 13.53 9.42 -3.71
N SER A 84 12.94 10.42 -4.37
CA SER A 84 13.56 11.73 -4.60
C SER A 84 13.42 12.71 -3.43
N GLY A 85 12.64 12.37 -2.39
CA GLY A 85 12.36 13.24 -1.24
C GLY A 85 11.32 14.33 -1.50
N GLN A 86 10.60 14.28 -2.63
CA GLN A 86 9.46 15.16 -2.89
C GLN A 86 8.27 14.89 -1.97
N ALA A 87 8.13 13.64 -1.53
CA ALA A 87 7.33 13.25 -0.38
C ALA A 87 8.23 12.49 0.59
N GLN A 88 8.04 12.65 1.89
CA GLN A 88 8.87 11.95 2.89
C GLN A 88 8.42 10.51 3.07
N ALA A 89 7.12 10.24 2.96
CA ALA A 89 6.54 8.91 3.01
C ALA A 89 5.56 8.71 1.84
N GLY A 90 5.03 7.51 1.67
CA GLY A 90 4.04 7.23 0.63
C GLY A 90 3.54 5.80 0.68
N GLU A 91 2.32 5.59 0.20
CA GLU A 91 1.73 4.27 0.05
C GLU A 91 1.74 3.82 -1.41
N ILE A 92 2.21 2.61 -1.66
CA ILE A 92 2.22 2.01 -2.98
C ILE A 92 1.64 0.60 -2.98
N LEU A 93 1.02 0.19 -4.07
CA LEU A 93 0.79 -1.22 -4.37
C LEU A 93 2.09 -1.81 -4.94
N LEU A 94 2.70 -2.74 -4.22
CA LEU A 94 4.04 -3.25 -4.54
C LEU A 94 4.10 -3.89 -5.94
N ALA A 95 3.06 -4.65 -6.32
CA ALA A 95 2.96 -5.32 -7.62
C ALA A 95 2.99 -4.37 -8.83
N ASN A 96 2.74 -3.06 -8.66
CA ASN A 96 2.84 -2.09 -9.75
C ASN A 96 4.28 -1.88 -10.24
N TYR A 97 5.26 -2.26 -9.43
CA TYR A 97 6.69 -2.10 -9.71
C TYR A 97 7.39 -3.41 -10.14
N ALA A 98 6.58 -4.40 -10.56
CA ALA A 98 7.07 -5.68 -11.07
C ALA A 98 8.10 -5.56 -12.21
N ASN A 99 7.99 -4.50 -13.00
CA ASN A 99 8.95 -4.22 -14.10
C ASN A 99 10.33 -3.79 -13.60
N GLU A 100 10.45 -3.30 -12.38
CA GLU A 100 11.73 -2.95 -11.77
C GLU A 100 12.42 -4.17 -11.17
N ASN A 101 11.64 -5.03 -10.51
CA ASN A 101 12.13 -6.28 -9.97
C ASN A 101 10.99 -7.31 -9.83
N PRO A 102 11.17 -8.55 -10.32
CA PRO A 102 10.13 -9.59 -10.25
C PRO A 102 9.70 -9.96 -8.83
N ILE A 103 10.52 -9.72 -7.81
CA ILE A 103 10.14 -9.96 -6.39
C ILE A 103 8.94 -9.10 -5.98
N TYR A 104 8.79 -7.90 -6.52
CA TYR A 104 7.64 -7.03 -6.25
C TYR A 104 6.32 -7.58 -6.81
N ALA A 105 6.37 -8.52 -7.77
CA ALA A 105 5.19 -9.18 -8.32
C ALA A 105 4.70 -10.39 -7.53
N LEU A 106 5.50 -10.88 -6.57
CA LEU A 106 5.32 -12.19 -5.95
C LEU A 106 3.91 -12.39 -5.36
N ASP A 107 3.38 -11.41 -4.64
CA ASP A 107 2.07 -11.49 -4.01
C ASP A 107 0.90 -11.28 -4.98
N GLY A 108 1.19 -10.97 -6.24
CA GLY A 108 0.24 -10.91 -7.35
C GLY A 108 0.29 -12.15 -8.26
N VAL A 109 1.10 -13.17 -7.92
CA VAL A 109 1.16 -14.44 -8.65
C VAL A 109 -0.09 -15.27 -8.30
N PRO A 110 -0.99 -15.53 -9.26
CA PRO A 110 -2.26 -16.17 -8.96
C PRO A 110 -2.09 -17.57 -8.38
N PHE A 111 -2.90 -17.87 -7.37
CA PHE A 111 -2.99 -19.16 -6.67
C PHE A 111 -1.70 -19.64 -5.98
N LEU A 112 -0.74 -18.74 -5.76
CA LEU A 112 0.46 -19.03 -4.96
C LEU A 112 0.13 -18.95 -3.45
N ALA A 113 -0.60 -17.91 -3.02
CA ALA A 113 -1.11 -17.74 -1.67
C ALA A 113 -2.52 -17.12 -1.76
N THR A 114 -3.53 -17.86 -1.33
CA THR A 114 -4.95 -17.52 -1.54
C THR A 114 -5.71 -17.23 -0.25
N THR A 115 -5.11 -17.57 0.88
CA THR A 115 -5.65 -17.33 2.23
C THR A 115 -4.75 -16.36 2.99
N TYR A 116 -5.30 -15.68 4.02
CA TYR A 116 -4.49 -14.78 4.86
C TYR A 116 -3.34 -15.50 5.57
N PRO A 117 -3.51 -16.72 6.14
CA PRO A 117 -2.38 -17.48 6.69
C PRO A 117 -1.27 -17.78 5.66
N GLU A 118 -1.65 -18.21 4.43
CA GLU A 118 -0.68 -18.41 3.34
C GLU A 118 0.00 -17.12 2.93
N SER A 119 -0.77 -16.02 2.80
CA SER A 119 -0.24 -14.70 2.47
C SER A 119 0.73 -14.19 3.53
N MET A 120 0.47 -14.44 4.82
CA MET A 120 1.38 -14.10 5.93
C MET A 120 2.69 -14.90 5.85
N LYS A 121 2.63 -16.19 5.55
CA LYS A 121 3.82 -17.02 5.35
C LYS A 121 4.66 -16.54 4.16
N LEU A 122 3.99 -16.23 3.03
CA LEU A 122 4.64 -15.69 1.84
C LEU A 122 5.26 -14.33 2.12
N TYR A 123 4.57 -13.47 2.85
CA TYR A 123 5.08 -12.16 3.30
C TYR A 123 6.32 -12.32 4.16
N ALA A 124 6.28 -13.17 5.18
CA ALA A 124 7.44 -13.42 6.04
C ALA A 124 8.66 -14.02 5.30
N ALA A 125 8.43 -14.75 4.20
CA ALA A 125 9.49 -15.27 3.35
C ALA A 125 10.08 -14.21 2.41
N SER A 126 9.27 -13.28 1.91
CA SER A 126 9.66 -12.29 0.90
C SER A 126 10.09 -10.93 1.47
N LYS A 127 9.66 -10.58 2.70
CA LYS A 127 9.91 -9.28 3.33
C LYS A 127 11.39 -8.88 3.32
N PRO A 128 12.36 -9.75 3.74
CA PRO A 128 13.77 -9.35 3.76
C PRO A 128 14.32 -8.98 2.38
N ALA A 129 13.94 -9.74 1.34
CA ALA A 129 14.36 -9.46 -0.03
C ALA A 129 13.76 -8.16 -0.55
N THR A 130 12.47 -7.92 -0.29
CA THR A 130 11.76 -6.69 -0.66
C THR A 130 12.38 -5.46 0.02
N GLU A 131 12.62 -5.54 1.33
CA GLU A 131 13.25 -4.45 2.09
C GLU A 131 14.67 -4.15 1.58
N LYS A 132 15.48 -5.17 1.29
CA LYS A 132 16.82 -5.00 0.73
C LYS A 132 16.79 -4.30 -0.63
N LEU A 133 15.86 -4.67 -1.50
CA LEU A 133 15.72 -4.07 -2.83
C LEU A 133 15.31 -2.60 -2.75
N LEU A 134 14.40 -2.25 -1.85
CA LEU A 134 13.96 -0.87 -1.65
C LEU A 134 15.02 -0.03 -0.92
N ALA A 135 15.73 -0.60 0.05
CA ALA A 135 16.84 0.05 0.73
C ALA A 135 17.97 0.46 -0.24
N ALA A 136 18.28 -0.40 -1.22
CA ALA A 136 19.24 -0.08 -2.27
C ALA A 136 18.83 1.12 -3.13
N GLN A 137 17.55 1.50 -3.09
CA GLN A 137 16.98 2.66 -3.78
C GLN A 137 16.80 3.88 -2.86
N GLY A 138 17.33 3.85 -1.64
CA GLY A 138 17.19 4.93 -0.66
C GLY A 138 15.80 5.03 -0.02
N ILE A 139 15.09 3.91 0.04
CA ILE A 139 13.73 3.80 0.59
C ILE A 139 13.73 2.80 1.75
N THR A 140 13.16 3.19 2.88
CA THR A 140 12.88 2.31 4.01
C THR A 140 11.40 1.89 3.96
N VAL A 141 11.13 0.60 4.17
CA VAL A 141 9.75 0.09 4.33
C VAL A 141 9.38 0.21 5.79
N LEU A 142 8.26 0.87 6.10
CA LEU A 142 7.75 0.95 7.47
C LEU A 142 6.89 -0.27 7.80
N PHE A 143 5.92 -0.60 6.95
CA PHE A 143 5.04 -1.76 7.11
C PHE A 143 4.31 -2.08 5.81
N MET A 144 3.69 -3.26 5.75
CA MET A 144 2.87 -3.70 4.61
C MET A 144 1.52 -4.24 5.07
N VAL A 145 0.47 -3.90 4.32
CA VAL A 145 -0.91 -4.29 4.61
C VAL A 145 -1.51 -5.03 3.41
N PRO A 146 -2.16 -6.20 3.62
CA PRO A 146 -2.77 -6.94 2.53
C PRO A 146 -4.11 -6.32 2.10
N TRP A 147 -4.44 -6.49 0.84
CA TRP A 147 -5.80 -6.34 0.33
C TRP A 147 -6.63 -7.58 0.64
N ALA A 148 -7.94 -7.50 0.43
CA ALA A 148 -8.76 -8.70 0.39
C ALA A 148 -8.43 -9.54 -0.87
N PRO A 149 -8.71 -10.86 -0.85
CA PRO A 149 -8.48 -11.73 -1.99
C PRO A 149 -9.13 -11.20 -3.26
N GLN A 150 -8.45 -11.39 -4.39
CA GLN A 150 -8.89 -10.85 -5.68
C GLN A 150 -9.88 -11.77 -6.36
N GLY A 151 -11.01 -11.19 -6.84
CA GLY A 151 -12.05 -11.85 -7.62
C GLY A 151 -12.31 -11.14 -8.94
N ILE A 152 -13.14 -11.71 -9.80
CA ILE A 152 -13.47 -11.18 -11.13
C ILE A 152 -14.77 -10.39 -11.06
N TYR A 153 -14.73 -9.12 -11.43
CA TYR A 153 -15.91 -8.31 -11.72
C TYR A 153 -16.26 -8.41 -13.20
N SER A 154 -17.54 -8.59 -13.53
CA SER A 154 -17.98 -8.69 -14.91
C SER A 154 -19.36 -8.07 -15.13
N LYS A 155 -19.55 -7.43 -16.29
CA LYS A 155 -20.83 -6.91 -16.74
C LYS A 155 -21.80 -8.05 -17.06
N LYS A 156 -21.31 -9.07 -17.74
CA LYS A 156 -22.06 -10.27 -18.09
C LYS A 156 -21.73 -11.42 -17.14
N GLU A 157 -22.61 -12.39 -17.03
CA GLU A 157 -22.29 -13.64 -16.34
C GLU A 157 -21.26 -14.43 -17.17
N ILE A 158 -20.31 -15.06 -16.46
CA ILE A 158 -19.24 -15.87 -17.05
C ILE A 158 -19.20 -17.23 -16.37
N SER A 159 -18.88 -18.27 -17.14
CA SER A 159 -18.77 -19.66 -16.68
C SER A 159 -17.39 -20.27 -16.95
N SER A 160 -16.59 -19.61 -17.81
CA SER A 160 -15.25 -20.01 -18.20
C SER A 160 -14.43 -18.80 -18.61
N VAL A 161 -13.11 -18.92 -18.74
CA VAL A 161 -12.26 -17.85 -19.28
C VAL A 161 -12.57 -17.53 -20.74
N ALA A 162 -13.20 -18.45 -21.49
CA ALA A 162 -13.61 -18.20 -22.87
C ALA A 162 -14.63 -17.04 -22.98
N ASP A 163 -15.46 -16.84 -21.94
CA ASP A 163 -16.43 -15.76 -21.86
C ASP A 163 -15.80 -14.37 -21.68
N LEU A 164 -14.50 -14.33 -21.36
CA LEU A 164 -13.72 -13.10 -21.22
C LEU A 164 -13.05 -12.67 -22.54
N ARG A 165 -13.10 -13.50 -23.58
CA ARG A 165 -12.43 -13.21 -24.86
C ARG A 165 -13.00 -11.94 -25.50
N GLY A 166 -12.08 -11.02 -25.85
CA GLY A 166 -12.42 -9.75 -26.50
C GLY A 166 -13.04 -8.69 -25.58
N ILE A 167 -13.29 -9.01 -24.28
CA ILE A 167 -13.84 -8.06 -23.30
C ILE A 167 -12.78 -7.02 -22.95
N LYS A 168 -13.19 -5.78 -22.84
CA LYS A 168 -12.36 -4.68 -22.33
C LYS A 168 -12.09 -4.88 -20.85
N TRP A 169 -10.84 -5.20 -20.52
CA TRP A 169 -10.42 -5.57 -19.19
C TRP A 169 -9.55 -4.50 -18.55
N ARG A 170 -9.91 -4.06 -17.35
CA ARG A 170 -9.04 -3.16 -16.60
C ARG A 170 -7.82 -3.91 -16.08
N ALA A 171 -6.64 -3.41 -16.43
CA ALA A 171 -5.38 -3.78 -15.82
C ALA A 171 -4.92 -2.66 -14.88
N TYR A 172 -4.53 -3.00 -13.66
CA TYR A 172 -3.94 -2.06 -12.71
C TYR A 172 -2.46 -2.37 -12.41
N SER A 173 -2.00 -3.52 -12.83
CA SER A 173 -0.62 -4.00 -12.65
C SER A 173 -0.19 -4.85 -13.85
N PRO A 174 1.12 -5.10 -14.04
CA PRO A 174 1.60 -6.02 -15.06
C PRO A 174 0.96 -7.42 -14.98
N ALA A 175 0.74 -7.93 -13.76
CA ALA A 175 0.10 -9.23 -13.57
C ALA A 175 -1.34 -9.26 -14.09
N THR A 176 -2.14 -8.21 -13.81
CA THR A 176 -3.54 -8.15 -14.29
C THR A 176 -3.64 -7.90 -15.79
N ALA A 177 -2.65 -7.25 -16.41
CA ALA A 177 -2.53 -7.15 -17.86
C ALA A 177 -2.21 -8.54 -18.48
N LYS A 178 -1.28 -9.27 -17.86
CA LYS A 178 -0.92 -10.62 -18.32
C LYS A 178 -2.09 -11.60 -18.23
N ILE A 179 -2.90 -11.53 -17.16
CA ILE A 179 -4.13 -12.33 -17.05
C ILE A 179 -5.05 -12.01 -18.23
N ALA A 180 -5.29 -10.73 -18.54
CA ALA A 180 -6.14 -10.33 -19.66
C ALA A 180 -5.66 -10.94 -20.98
N GLU A 181 -4.35 -10.87 -21.26
CA GLU A 181 -3.75 -11.47 -22.45
C GLU A 181 -3.97 -12.98 -22.51
N LEU A 182 -3.73 -13.69 -21.41
CA LEU A 182 -3.85 -15.16 -21.34
C LEU A 182 -5.30 -15.64 -21.51
N VAL A 183 -6.29 -14.86 -21.08
CA VAL A 183 -7.71 -15.19 -21.29
C VAL A 183 -8.28 -14.61 -22.59
N GLY A 184 -7.46 -13.92 -23.40
CA GLY A 184 -7.87 -13.31 -24.65
C GLY A 184 -8.73 -12.05 -24.51
N ALA A 185 -8.72 -11.42 -23.35
CA ALA A 185 -9.34 -10.11 -23.10
C ALA A 185 -8.44 -8.97 -23.59
N GLN A 186 -8.99 -7.77 -23.69
CA GLN A 186 -8.29 -6.56 -24.13
C GLN A 186 -7.88 -5.71 -22.93
N PRO A 187 -6.61 -5.70 -22.50
CA PRO A 187 -6.19 -4.95 -21.33
C PRO A 187 -6.20 -3.43 -21.58
N VAL A 188 -6.79 -2.69 -20.66
CA VAL A 188 -6.78 -1.22 -20.61
C VAL A 188 -6.22 -0.84 -19.24
N GLN A 189 -5.14 -0.05 -19.21
CA GLN A 189 -4.53 0.36 -17.95
C GLN A 189 -5.31 1.51 -17.31
N ILE A 190 -5.94 1.24 -16.16
CA ILE A 190 -6.76 2.19 -15.40
C ILE A 190 -6.39 2.12 -13.93
N GLN A 191 -6.00 3.26 -13.35
CA GLN A 191 -5.70 3.35 -11.93
C GLN A 191 -6.97 3.46 -11.08
N GLN A 192 -6.84 3.24 -9.75
CA GLN A 192 -8.00 3.20 -8.84
C GLN A 192 -8.87 4.46 -8.92
N ALA A 193 -8.27 5.65 -8.94
CA ALA A 193 -9.00 6.91 -8.94
C ALA A 193 -9.81 7.15 -10.23
N GLU A 194 -9.50 6.46 -11.33
CA GLU A 194 -10.14 6.60 -12.64
C GLU A 194 -11.21 5.53 -12.88
N LEU A 195 -11.28 4.50 -12.01
CA LEU A 195 -12.02 3.27 -12.27
C LEU A 195 -13.54 3.52 -12.43
N SER A 196 -14.14 4.35 -11.56
CA SER A 196 -15.58 4.65 -11.61
C SER A 196 -15.96 5.29 -12.95
N ALA A 197 -15.18 6.25 -13.43
CA ALA A 197 -15.41 6.92 -14.71
C ALA A 197 -15.22 5.94 -15.89
N ALA A 198 -14.20 5.09 -15.85
CA ALA A 198 -13.94 4.11 -16.90
C ALA A 198 -15.08 3.08 -17.04
N MET A 199 -15.69 2.66 -15.92
CA MET A 199 -16.86 1.78 -15.93
C MET A 199 -18.10 2.49 -16.47
N ALA A 200 -18.38 3.70 -15.99
CA ALA A 200 -19.56 4.47 -16.41
C ALA A 200 -19.57 4.79 -17.91
N THR A 201 -18.40 5.01 -18.50
CA THR A 201 -18.26 5.30 -19.94
C THR A 201 -18.08 4.03 -20.81
N GLY A 202 -18.06 2.83 -20.20
CA GLY A 202 -17.88 1.57 -20.93
C GLY A 202 -16.48 1.37 -21.51
N VAL A 203 -15.47 2.07 -21.00
CA VAL A 203 -14.06 1.87 -21.35
C VAL A 203 -13.59 0.49 -20.88
N ILE A 204 -14.17 -0.01 -19.77
CA ILE A 204 -13.96 -1.38 -19.28
C ILE A 204 -15.28 -2.07 -18.99
N GLU A 205 -15.29 -3.41 -19.11
CA GLU A 205 -16.46 -4.26 -18.90
C GLU A 205 -16.19 -5.39 -17.91
N SER A 206 -14.92 -5.61 -17.54
CA SER A 206 -14.48 -6.63 -16.57
C SER A 206 -13.13 -6.27 -15.97
N TYR A 207 -12.83 -6.80 -14.79
CA TYR A 207 -11.54 -6.68 -14.13
C TYR A 207 -11.43 -7.64 -12.95
N MET A 208 -10.19 -7.86 -12.46
CA MET A 208 -9.95 -8.49 -11.16
C MET A 208 -9.57 -7.45 -10.12
N SER A 209 -10.17 -7.56 -8.93
CA SER A 209 -9.80 -6.77 -7.75
C SER A 209 -10.44 -7.32 -6.49
N SER A 210 -10.22 -6.65 -5.35
CA SER A 210 -10.82 -6.98 -4.06
C SER A 210 -12.28 -6.50 -3.95
N GLY A 211 -13.01 -7.04 -2.97
CA GLY A 211 -14.34 -6.55 -2.62
C GLY A 211 -14.35 -5.08 -2.19
N SER A 212 -13.29 -4.62 -1.49
CA SER A 212 -13.16 -3.21 -1.08
C SER A 212 -13.06 -2.27 -2.29
N THR A 213 -12.24 -2.60 -3.28
CA THR A 213 -12.17 -1.82 -4.53
C THR A 213 -13.55 -1.68 -5.18
N GLY A 214 -14.28 -2.80 -5.30
CA GLY A 214 -15.61 -2.76 -5.91
C GLY A 214 -16.62 -1.90 -5.15
N TYR A 215 -16.54 -1.90 -3.83
CA TYR A 215 -17.41 -1.06 -3.00
C TYR A 215 -17.03 0.42 -3.09
N ASP A 216 -15.76 0.76 -2.91
CA ASP A 216 -15.24 2.13 -2.91
C ASP A 216 -15.46 2.85 -4.25
N THR A 217 -15.32 2.11 -5.35
CA THR A 217 -15.52 2.64 -6.72
C THR A 217 -16.93 2.48 -7.25
N LYS A 218 -17.86 2.04 -6.39
CA LYS A 218 -19.27 1.81 -6.74
C LYS A 218 -19.43 0.91 -7.97
N THR A 219 -18.58 -0.09 -8.10
CA THR A 219 -18.60 -1.02 -9.24
C THR A 219 -19.98 -1.62 -9.48
N TYR A 220 -20.75 -1.85 -8.43
CA TYR A 220 -22.12 -2.36 -8.48
C TYR A 220 -23.10 -1.51 -9.30
N GLU A 221 -22.78 -0.25 -9.61
CA GLU A 221 -23.60 0.59 -10.49
C GLU A 221 -23.46 0.16 -11.96
N SER A 222 -22.27 -0.28 -12.37
CA SER A 222 -21.92 -0.60 -13.76
C SER A 222 -21.78 -2.08 -14.05
N LEU A 223 -21.18 -2.85 -13.14
CA LEU A 223 -20.93 -4.29 -13.24
C LEU A 223 -21.76 -5.02 -12.18
N LYS A 224 -22.45 -6.08 -12.57
CA LYS A 224 -23.42 -6.73 -11.68
C LYS A 224 -22.97 -8.05 -11.09
N ASN A 225 -21.83 -8.59 -11.54
CA ASN A 225 -21.35 -9.90 -11.15
C ASN A 225 -19.96 -9.80 -10.51
N PHE A 226 -19.78 -10.47 -9.38
CA PHE A 226 -18.48 -10.67 -8.75
C PHE A 226 -18.25 -12.18 -8.51
N TYR A 227 -17.20 -12.72 -9.08
CA TYR A 227 -16.78 -14.11 -8.92
C TYR A 227 -15.67 -14.18 -7.90
N ASP A 228 -15.95 -14.78 -6.73
CA ASP A 228 -15.02 -14.87 -5.60
C ASP A 228 -13.96 -15.95 -5.84
N THR A 229 -13.05 -15.68 -6.76
CA THR A 229 -11.97 -16.61 -7.16
C THR A 229 -10.88 -16.74 -6.12
N GLN A 230 -10.75 -15.78 -5.20
CA GLN A 230 -9.69 -15.71 -4.18
C GLN A 230 -8.29 -15.98 -4.77
N ALA A 231 -8.02 -15.38 -5.93
CA ALA A 231 -6.88 -15.75 -6.73
C ALA A 231 -5.52 -15.37 -6.12
N TRP A 232 -5.42 -14.26 -5.41
CA TRP A 232 -4.23 -13.80 -4.66
C TRP A 232 -4.58 -12.67 -3.69
N ILE A 233 -3.64 -12.34 -2.80
CA ILE A 233 -3.78 -11.30 -1.77
C ILE A 233 -2.60 -10.33 -1.90
N PRO A 234 -2.72 -9.27 -2.72
CA PRO A 234 -1.64 -8.31 -2.91
C PRO A 234 -1.46 -7.41 -1.70
N LYS A 235 -0.30 -6.76 -1.58
CA LYS A 235 0.02 -5.88 -0.45
C LYS A 235 0.37 -4.47 -0.90
N ASN A 236 -0.12 -3.50 -0.13
CA ASN A 236 0.44 -2.16 -0.13
C ASN A 236 1.62 -2.10 0.82
N ALA A 237 2.63 -1.33 0.43
CA ALA A 237 3.77 -0.99 1.25
C ALA A 237 3.75 0.50 1.60
N ILE A 238 3.99 0.81 2.88
CA ILE A 238 4.20 2.16 3.36
C ILE A 238 5.70 2.40 3.41
N LEU A 239 6.12 3.33 2.56
CA LEU A 239 7.50 3.67 2.29
C LEU A 239 7.86 4.98 2.96
N VAL A 240 9.13 5.14 3.32
CA VAL A 240 9.70 6.42 3.74
C VAL A 240 11.05 6.64 3.04
N ASN A 241 11.33 7.88 2.67
CA ASN A 241 12.64 8.28 2.18
C ASN A 241 13.69 8.03 3.27
N ALA A 242 14.73 7.27 2.97
CA ALA A 242 15.74 6.87 3.96
C ALA A 242 16.41 8.06 4.64
N LYS A 243 16.73 9.13 3.90
CA LYS A 243 17.33 10.34 4.47
C LYS A 243 16.37 11.07 5.41
N SER A 244 15.08 11.13 5.05
CA SER A 244 14.05 11.74 5.92
C SER A 244 13.86 10.93 7.20
N PHE A 245 13.93 9.60 7.12
CA PHE A 245 13.87 8.74 8.29
C PHE A 245 15.12 8.86 9.15
N ASP A 246 16.31 8.88 8.53
CA ASP A 246 17.60 8.98 9.21
C ASP A 246 17.83 10.32 9.92
N ALA A 247 17.18 11.39 9.44
CA ALA A 247 17.22 12.71 10.06
C ALA A 247 16.46 12.81 11.38
N LEU A 248 15.59 11.85 11.70
CA LEU A 248 14.86 11.82 12.97
C LEU A 248 15.81 11.48 14.13
N ASP A 249 15.52 12.01 15.33
CA ASP A 249 16.21 11.60 16.54
C ASP A 249 15.85 10.14 16.92
N ALA A 250 16.68 9.51 17.73
CA ALA A 250 16.49 8.09 18.09
C ALA A 250 15.15 7.79 18.80
N PRO A 251 14.65 8.60 19.73
CA PRO A 251 13.32 8.41 20.31
C PRO A 251 12.20 8.54 19.28
N THR A 252 12.28 9.50 18.36
CA THR A 252 11.28 9.68 17.30
C THR A 252 11.28 8.51 16.32
N LYS A 253 12.47 8.02 15.92
CA LYS A 253 12.58 6.78 15.10
C LYS A 253 11.93 5.59 15.79
N ALA A 254 12.20 5.38 17.06
CA ALA A 254 11.61 4.27 17.84
C ALA A 254 10.08 4.38 17.90
N ALA A 255 9.54 5.59 18.09
CA ALA A 255 8.09 5.85 18.09
C ALA A 255 7.47 5.53 16.72
N VAL A 256 8.10 5.96 15.61
CA VAL A 256 7.65 5.66 14.24
C VAL A 256 7.63 4.15 14.00
N LEU A 257 8.69 3.43 14.34
CA LEU A 257 8.79 1.99 14.13
C LEU A 257 7.75 1.23 14.97
N LYS A 258 7.52 1.66 16.22
CA LYS A 258 6.47 1.05 17.04
C LYS A 258 5.08 1.29 16.44
N ALA A 259 4.75 2.52 16.07
CA ALA A 259 3.48 2.85 15.44
C ALA A 259 3.30 2.10 14.11
N ALA A 260 4.38 1.88 13.35
CA ALA A 260 4.38 1.10 12.12
C ALA A 260 4.04 -0.38 12.38
N ALA A 261 4.64 -1.00 13.40
CA ALA A 261 4.34 -2.38 13.79
C ALA A 261 2.88 -2.54 14.25
N ASP A 262 2.37 -1.58 15.03
CA ASP A 262 0.97 -1.55 15.47
C ASP A 262 0.02 -1.38 14.25
N ALA A 263 0.39 -0.52 13.29
CA ALA A 263 -0.38 -0.31 12.04
C ALA A 263 -0.34 -1.53 11.12
N GLU A 264 0.79 -2.25 11.02
CA GLU A 264 0.88 -3.53 10.29
C GLU A 264 -0.10 -4.55 10.88
N THR A 265 -0.03 -4.77 12.19
CA THR A 265 -0.90 -5.72 12.90
C THR A 265 -2.38 -5.37 12.73
N ARG A 266 -2.73 -4.09 12.92
CA ARG A 266 -4.10 -3.58 12.73
C ARG A 266 -4.56 -3.75 11.29
N GLY A 267 -3.72 -3.44 10.31
CA GLY A 267 -4.04 -3.52 8.88
C GLY A 267 -4.33 -4.94 8.42
N TRP A 268 -3.53 -5.92 8.86
CA TRP A 268 -3.76 -7.33 8.56
C TRP A 268 -5.11 -7.82 9.13
N LYS A 269 -5.38 -7.49 10.38
CA LYS A 269 -6.65 -7.83 11.04
C LYS A 269 -7.85 -7.23 10.31
N ILE A 270 -7.81 -5.93 10.03
CA ILE A 270 -8.90 -5.22 9.33
C ILE A 270 -9.13 -5.80 7.92
N ALA A 271 -8.06 -6.13 7.18
CA ALA A 271 -8.19 -6.70 5.84
C ALA A 271 -8.97 -8.02 5.85
N GLU A 272 -8.70 -8.90 6.81
CA GLU A 272 -9.39 -10.17 6.98
C GLU A 272 -10.86 -9.99 7.38
N GLU A 273 -11.12 -9.17 8.40
CA GLU A 273 -12.47 -8.88 8.89
C GLU A 273 -13.34 -8.26 7.79
N LYS A 274 -12.82 -7.26 7.09
CA LYS A 274 -13.56 -6.54 6.04
C LYS A 274 -13.78 -7.34 4.76
N ASN A 275 -13.06 -8.43 4.51
CA ASN A 275 -13.29 -9.27 3.35
C ASN A 275 -14.73 -9.81 3.28
N THR A 276 -15.25 -10.29 4.40
CA THR A 276 -16.66 -10.76 4.51
C THR A 276 -17.63 -9.60 4.41
N ASP A 277 -17.34 -8.49 5.08
CA ASP A 277 -18.20 -7.30 5.07
C ASP A 277 -18.38 -6.72 3.67
N TYR A 278 -17.31 -6.59 2.89
CA TYR A 278 -17.42 -6.04 1.54
C TYR A 278 -18.26 -6.91 0.60
N LYS A 279 -18.22 -8.24 0.74
CA LYS A 279 -19.10 -9.13 -0.04
C LYS A 279 -20.57 -8.91 0.33
N ARG A 280 -20.89 -8.77 1.60
CA ARG A 280 -22.24 -8.45 2.09
C ARG A 280 -22.69 -7.06 1.56
N LEU A 281 -21.85 -6.04 1.73
CA LEU A 281 -22.14 -4.67 1.27
C LEU A 281 -22.37 -4.59 -0.26
N LEU A 282 -21.59 -5.31 -1.05
CA LEU A 282 -21.78 -5.40 -2.50
C LEU A 282 -23.11 -6.06 -2.84
N THR A 283 -23.50 -7.13 -2.12
CA THR A 283 -24.79 -7.79 -2.29
C THR A 283 -25.96 -6.86 -1.96
N GLU A 284 -25.87 -6.10 -0.87
CA GLU A 284 -26.87 -5.09 -0.48
C GLU A 284 -27.05 -3.97 -1.53
N ARG A 285 -26.00 -3.74 -2.35
CA ARG A 285 -26.03 -2.83 -3.49
C ARG A 285 -26.48 -3.48 -4.81
N GLY A 286 -26.94 -4.73 -4.75
CA GLY A 286 -27.50 -5.46 -5.90
C GLY A 286 -26.45 -6.17 -6.77
N MET A 287 -25.22 -6.36 -6.28
CA MET A 287 -24.22 -7.18 -6.98
C MET A 287 -24.48 -8.66 -6.68
N LYS A 288 -24.41 -9.48 -7.70
CA LYS A 288 -24.46 -10.95 -7.56
C LYS A 288 -23.07 -11.46 -7.20
N ILE A 289 -22.93 -12.08 -6.05
CA ILE A 289 -21.69 -12.73 -5.61
C ILE A 289 -21.78 -14.22 -6.02
N HIS A 290 -20.87 -14.62 -6.91
CA HIS A 290 -20.81 -15.98 -7.42
C HIS A 290 -19.62 -16.74 -6.85
N LYS A 291 -19.83 -18.00 -6.51
CA LYS A 291 -18.75 -18.97 -6.47
C LYS A 291 -18.39 -19.29 -7.92
N PRO A 292 -17.09 -19.29 -8.31
CA PRO A 292 -16.68 -19.68 -9.65
C PRO A 292 -17.21 -21.06 -10.02
N SER A 293 -17.68 -21.24 -11.26
CA SER A 293 -17.99 -22.57 -11.78
C SER A 293 -16.73 -23.46 -11.74
N PRO A 294 -16.88 -24.79 -11.70
CA PRO A 294 -15.71 -25.68 -11.76
C PRO A 294 -14.82 -25.43 -12.98
N LYS A 295 -15.42 -25.07 -14.11
CA LYS A 295 -14.70 -24.75 -15.34
C LYS A 295 -13.93 -23.45 -15.21
N LEU A 296 -14.55 -22.38 -14.73
CA LEU A 296 -13.89 -21.08 -14.52
C LEU A 296 -12.73 -21.19 -13.51
N ASP A 297 -12.93 -21.92 -12.39
CA ASP A 297 -11.86 -22.16 -11.41
C ASP A 297 -10.69 -22.93 -12.03
N ALA A 298 -10.96 -24.02 -12.76
CA ALA A 298 -9.91 -24.81 -13.41
C ALA A 298 -9.13 -23.97 -14.45
N ASP A 299 -9.84 -23.22 -15.28
CA ASP A 299 -9.23 -22.36 -16.30
C ASP A 299 -8.34 -21.26 -15.64
N MET A 300 -8.83 -20.61 -14.58
CA MET A 300 -8.07 -19.59 -13.87
C MET A 300 -6.83 -20.17 -13.16
N ARG A 301 -6.93 -21.40 -12.62
CA ARG A 301 -5.75 -22.10 -12.06
C ARG A 301 -4.73 -22.45 -13.13
N GLN A 302 -5.16 -22.80 -14.34
CA GLN A 302 -4.25 -23.00 -15.46
C GLN A 302 -3.51 -21.69 -15.82
N VAL A 303 -4.23 -20.56 -15.88
CA VAL A 303 -3.61 -19.23 -16.05
C VAL A 303 -2.59 -18.96 -14.93
N GLY A 304 -2.96 -19.24 -13.68
CA GLY A 304 -2.06 -19.11 -12.52
C GLY A 304 -0.81 -19.98 -12.66
N GLY A 305 -0.94 -21.23 -13.08
CA GLY A 305 0.20 -22.14 -13.30
C GLY A 305 1.19 -21.61 -14.33
N ILE A 306 0.69 -21.06 -15.44
CA ILE A 306 1.53 -20.39 -16.46
C ILE A 306 2.27 -19.20 -15.84
N MET A 307 1.56 -18.33 -15.13
CA MET A 307 2.14 -17.14 -14.53
C MET A 307 3.15 -17.46 -13.41
N GLN A 308 2.93 -18.52 -12.64
CA GLN A 308 3.90 -18.99 -11.63
C GLN A 308 5.19 -19.47 -12.30
N ALA A 309 5.09 -20.26 -13.37
CA ALA A 309 6.25 -20.75 -14.12
C ALA A 309 7.03 -19.58 -14.74
N ASP A 310 6.34 -18.64 -15.39
CA ASP A 310 6.94 -17.44 -15.97
C ASP A 310 7.62 -16.58 -14.89
N TRP A 311 6.96 -16.38 -13.74
CA TRP A 311 7.53 -15.61 -12.63
C TRP A 311 8.78 -16.27 -12.07
N LEU A 312 8.77 -17.59 -11.79
CA LEU A 312 9.94 -18.33 -11.32
C LEU A 312 11.13 -18.21 -12.28
N LYS A 313 10.85 -18.24 -13.58
CA LYS A 313 11.89 -18.11 -14.62
C LYS A 313 12.57 -16.74 -14.57
N VAL A 314 11.81 -15.65 -14.39
CA VAL A 314 12.37 -14.29 -14.36
C VAL A 314 12.91 -13.88 -12.98
N ALA A 315 12.36 -14.44 -11.90
CA ALA A 315 12.83 -14.20 -10.54
C ALA A 315 14.09 -15.00 -10.20
N GLY A 316 14.39 -16.05 -10.95
CA GLY A 316 15.63 -16.82 -10.84
C GLY A 316 15.88 -17.41 -9.45
N ALA A 317 17.14 -17.42 -9.02
CA ALA A 317 17.55 -18.01 -7.75
C ALA A 317 16.92 -17.32 -6.53
N ASP A 318 16.76 -15.99 -6.56
CA ASP A 318 16.15 -15.23 -5.46
C ASP A 318 14.66 -15.60 -5.30
N GLY A 319 13.94 -15.70 -6.41
CA GLY A 319 12.54 -16.13 -6.40
C GLY A 319 12.38 -17.57 -5.92
N ALA A 320 13.22 -18.49 -6.38
CA ALA A 320 13.23 -19.87 -5.93
C ALA A 320 13.48 -19.98 -4.42
N ALA A 321 14.47 -19.26 -3.89
CA ALA A 321 14.79 -19.24 -2.47
C ALA A 321 13.60 -18.75 -1.60
N ILE A 322 12.86 -17.74 -2.06
CA ILE A 322 11.67 -17.23 -1.36
C ILE A 322 10.56 -18.30 -1.37
N VAL A 323 10.29 -18.93 -2.52
CA VAL A 323 9.26 -19.98 -2.62
C VAL A 323 9.62 -21.19 -1.76
N ASP A 324 10.89 -21.58 -1.72
CA ASP A 324 11.36 -22.65 -0.85
C ASP A 324 11.20 -22.31 0.64
N ALA A 325 11.52 -21.08 1.04
CA ALA A 325 11.31 -20.60 2.40
C ALA A 325 9.81 -20.55 2.76
N TYR A 326 8.95 -20.17 1.83
CA TYR A 326 7.50 -20.18 1.97
C TYR A 326 6.94 -21.59 2.18
N LYS A 327 7.43 -22.58 1.41
CA LYS A 327 6.96 -23.98 1.49
C LYS A 327 7.44 -24.71 2.76
N LYS A 328 8.56 -24.28 3.36
CA LYS A 328 9.12 -24.89 4.58
C LYS A 328 8.43 -24.44 5.87
N LYS A 329 7.71 -23.35 5.87
CA LYS A 329 6.95 -22.81 6.99
C LYS A 329 5.50 -23.31 6.97
#